data_8499debf5d3135d1912dce4462ffe094
#
_entry.id   8499debf5d3135d1912dce4462ffe094
#
_cell.length_a   1.000
_cell.length_b   1.000
_cell.length_c   1.000
_cell.angle_alpha   90.00
_cell.angle_beta   90.00
_cell.angle_gamma   90.00
#
_symmetry.space_group_name_H-M   'P 1'
#
loop_
_entity.id
_entity.type
_entity.pdbx_description
1 polymer ?
#
loop_
_entity_poly.entity_id
_entity_poly.type
_entity_poly.pdbx_seq_one_letter_code
_entity_poly.pdbx_strand_id
1 'polypeptide(L)'
;MRCALLSLLLIGSPSLATTFHIDPVNGSAAGDGSATQPWASLQQVLDAGLVQTRDWPEYPYEEGMTLVTVNAGAPVHAGDTLLLHTGYYGDVAIEHAYNASPIIIAAAAGAQPRLRSLLIRSAQNWIVQGLDVSPSFSAPNEQITMVEVTDHDWFGPAWDIELADLDVFSIADASAWGPAEWVDLASSGVDIDAARVTLRDSRIRNVRFGIALSGDDGRIQRNLIDGFSADGIRGLGNRGLFEYNRVQNNLIGDDFDENHDDGFQSWTVGAGGVGTGEVSGVVLRGNVFINATDPSNPLRSSMQGIGCFDGFFVDWTVENNVVVTDHWHGMSFYGMRNSRIVNNSVIDLDNTSPGPPWIMVHDHKNGTSSQNVLVRNNLATDFSLDGIAITADHNIEFSNASALFVAPPFDLHLRAGSAAIDSASASGAPPLDADQVPRPQGAGFDMGA
;
A
#
# COMPACT_ATOMS: atom_id res chain seq x y z
N MET A 1 -22.43 -60.67 -23.07
CA MET A 1 -21.33 -59.77 -23.56
C MET A 1 -21.57 -58.38 -22.97
N ARG A 2 -20.81 -57.98 -21.97
CA ARG A 2 -20.81 -56.62 -21.42
C ARG A 2 -19.58 -55.89 -21.98
N CYS A 3 -19.80 -54.89 -22.85
CA CYS A 3 -18.78 -53.99 -23.32
C CYS A 3 -18.45 -53.01 -22.18
N ALA A 4 -17.20 -53.04 -21.68
CA ALA A 4 -16.65 -52.05 -20.78
C ALA A 4 -16.12 -50.90 -21.66
N LEU A 5 -16.70 -49.70 -21.55
CA LEU A 5 -16.11 -48.47 -22.07
C LEU A 5 -14.94 -48.07 -21.16
N LEU A 6 -13.74 -48.10 -21.71
CA LEU A 6 -12.53 -47.59 -21.10
C LEU A 6 -12.48 -46.07 -21.36
N SER A 7 -12.83 -45.25 -20.35
CA SER A 7 -12.63 -43.80 -20.43
C SER A 7 -11.13 -43.50 -20.26
N LEU A 8 -10.48 -43.08 -21.36
CA LEU A 8 -9.11 -42.61 -21.33
C LEU A 8 -9.11 -41.20 -20.70
N LEU A 9 -8.72 -41.07 -19.41
CA LEU A 9 -8.35 -39.81 -18.84
C LEU A 9 -7.04 -39.34 -19.51
N LEU A 10 -7.14 -38.33 -20.38
CA LEU A 10 -5.99 -37.55 -20.80
C LEU A 10 -5.50 -36.71 -19.60
N ILE A 11 -4.51 -37.23 -18.88
CA ILE A 11 -3.74 -36.44 -17.93
C ILE A 11 -2.85 -35.53 -18.80
N GLY A 12 -3.27 -34.29 -18.99
CA GLY A 12 -2.43 -33.26 -19.59
C GLY A 12 -1.13 -33.15 -18.78
N SER A 13 0.02 -33.36 -19.41
CA SER A 13 1.32 -33.07 -18.79
C SER A 13 1.32 -31.60 -18.37
N PRO A 14 1.80 -31.23 -17.17
CA PRO A 14 1.98 -29.84 -16.83
C PRO A 14 2.89 -29.18 -17.86
N SER A 15 2.42 -28.18 -18.57
CA SER A 15 3.25 -27.33 -19.40
C SER A 15 4.32 -26.71 -18.51
N LEU A 16 5.58 -26.84 -18.87
CA LEU A 16 6.65 -26.10 -18.20
C LEU A 16 6.45 -24.61 -18.50
N ALA A 17 6.60 -23.77 -17.48
CA ALA A 17 6.54 -22.33 -17.63
C ALA A 17 7.54 -21.86 -18.69
N THR A 18 7.09 -21.06 -19.64
CA THR A 18 7.89 -20.51 -20.74
C THR A 18 8.23 -19.05 -20.44
N THR A 19 9.42 -18.62 -20.85
CA THR A 19 9.82 -17.21 -20.79
C THR A 19 9.83 -16.62 -22.20
N PHE A 20 9.07 -15.54 -22.38
CA PHE A 20 9.04 -14.75 -23.61
C PHE A 20 9.73 -13.40 -23.37
N HIS A 21 10.38 -12.87 -24.38
CA HIS A 21 11.15 -11.64 -24.32
C HIS A 21 10.46 -10.51 -25.07
N ILE A 22 10.45 -9.34 -24.46
CA ILE A 22 9.93 -8.11 -25.05
C ILE A 22 11.02 -7.05 -24.96
N ASP A 23 11.45 -6.52 -26.11
CA ASP A 23 12.55 -5.56 -26.22
C ASP A 23 12.15 -4.41 -27.16
N PRO A 24 11.89 -3.21 -26.62
CA PRO A 24 11.45 -2.08 -27.45
C PRO A 24 12.55 -1.52 -28.36
N VAL A 25 13.80 -1.91 -28.16
CA VAL A 25 14.95 -1.44 -28.92
C VAL A 25 15.33 -2.44 -30.04
N ASN A 26 15.35 -3.74 -29.73
CA ASN A 26 15.83 -4.79 -30.64
C ASN A 26 14.72 -5.73 -31.09
N GLY A 27 13.52 -5.63 -30.52
CA GLY A 27 12.39 -6.48 -30.84
C GLY A 27 11.68 -6.08 -32.13
N SER A 28 10.77 -6.92 -32.55
CA SER A 28 9.96 -6.72 -33.75
C SER A 28 8.50 -7.11 -33.50
N ALA A 29 7.56 -6.41 -34.13
CA ALA A 29 6.16 -6.81 -34.12
C ALA A 29 5.91 -8.21 -34.75
N ALA A 30 6.84 -8.67 -35.61
CA ALA A 30 6.83 -10.01 -36.21
C ALA A 30 7.72 -11.03 -35.47
N GLY A 31 8.25 -10.67 -34.29
CA GLY A 31 8.99 -11.58 -33.42
C GLY A 31 8.10 -12.74 -32.93
N ASP A 32 8.73 -13.80 -32.45
CA ASP A 32 8.05 -14.96 -31.87
C ASP A 32 8.12 -14.95 -30.28
N GLY A 33 8.70 -13.91 -29.72
CA GLY A 33 8.91 -13.78 -28.28
C GLY A 33 10.10 -14.58 -27.74
N SER A 34 10.86 -15.24 -28.58
CA SER A 34 12.11 -15.88 -28.15
C SER A 34 13.20 -14.85 -27.83
N ALA A 35 14.24 -15.25 -27.10
CA ALA A 35 15.37 -14.36 -26.78
C ALA A 35 16.10 -13.84 -28.04
N THR A 36 16.01 -14.53 -29.16
CA THR A 36 16.64 -14.17 -30.45
C THR A 36 15.72 -13.38 -31.37
N GLN A 37 14.42 -13.45 -31.16
CA GLN A 37 13.37 -12.75 -31.91
C GLN A 37 12.32 -12.17 -30.96
N PRO A 38 12.72 -11.25 -30.06
CA PRO A 38 11.79 -10.69 -29.06
C PRO A 38 10.69 -9.86 -29.73
N TRP A 39 9.55 -9.74 -29.05
CA TRP A 39 8.51 -8.79 -29.43
C TRP A 39 8.96 -7.35 -29.12
N ALA A 40 8.43 -6.38 -29.86
CA ALA A 40 8.81 -4.98 -29.69
C ALA A 40 8.04 -4.25 -28.58
N SER A 41 6.82 -4.66 -28.22
CA SER A 41 5.96 -3.93 -27.31
C SER A 41 5.09 -4.87 -26.50
N LEU A 42 5.00 -4.61 -25.19
CA LEU A 42 4.11 -5.36 -24.29
C LEU A 42 2.64 -5.14 -24.68
N GLN A 43 2.22 -3.89 -24.91
CA GLN A 43 0.84 -3.61 -25.29
C GLN A 43 0.45 -4.28 -26.60
N GLN A 44 1.35 -4.33 -27.58
CA GLN A 44 1.08 -5.06 -28.83
C GLN A 44 0.92 -6.57 -28.62
N VAL A 45 1.64 -7.17 -27.67
CA VAL A 45 1.47 -8.60 -27.33
C VAL A 45 0.08 -8.86 -26.74
N LEU A 46 -0.40 -7.98 -25.88
CA LEU A 46 -1.75 -8.05 -25.30
C LEU A 46 -2.82 -7.83 -26.36
N ASP A 47 -2.73 -6.76 -27.15
CA ASP A 47 -3.73 -6.36 -28.15
C ASP A 47 -3.82 -7.34 -29.32
N ALA A 48 -2.72 -7.98 -29.69
CA ALA A 48 -2.69 -8.97 -30.78
C ALA A 48 -3.22 -10.35 -30.37
N GLY A 49 -3.66 -10.51 -29.13
CA GLY A 49 -4.17 -11.76 -28.61
C GLY A 49 -3.11 -12.86 -28.50
N LEU A 50 -1.84 -12.50 -28.26
CA LEU A 50 -0.76 -13.45 -28.09
C LEU A 50 -0.70 -14.07 -26.69
N VAL A 51 -1.61 -13.65 -25.81
CA VAL A 51 -1.80 -14.20 -24.47
C VAL A 51 -3.14 -14.91 -24.38
N GLN A 52 -3.11 -16.21 -24.07
CA GLN A 52 -4.32 -16.96 -23.78
C GLN A 52 -4.77 -16.65 -22.36
N THR A 53 -5.94 -16.05 -22.24
CA THR A 53 -6.59 -15.71 -20.97
C THR A 53 -7.98 -16.32 -20.91
N ARG A 54 -8.76 -15.87 -19.96
CA ARG A 54 -10.20 -16.10 -19.87
C ARG A 54 -10.88 -14.74 -19.73
N ASP A 55 -12.15 -14.69 -20.12
CA ASP A 55 -12.98 -13.50 -19.98
C ASP A 55 -14.44 -13.89 -19.78
N TRP A 56 -15.30 -12.94 -19.45
CA TRP A 56 -16.72 -13.16 -19.34
C TRP A 56 -17.33 -13.39 -20.72
N PRO A 57 -18.35 -14.28 -20.85
CA PRO A 57 -18.90 -14.64 -22.16
C PRO A 57 -19.70 -13.51 -22.81
N GLU A 58 -20.19 -12.55 -22.02
CA GLU A 58 -20.98 -11.39 -22.46
C GLU A 58 -20.89 -10.25 -21.45
N TYR A 59 -21.32 -9.06 -21.86
CA TYR A 59 -21.38 -7.85 -21.04
C TYR A 59 -22.80 -7.22 -21.08
N PRO A 60 -23.23 -6.52 -20.00
CA PRO A 60 -22.47 -6.28 -18.75
C PRO A 60 -22.22 -7.56 -17.97
N TYR A 61 -21.17 -7.56 -17.15
CA TYR A 61 -20.89 -8.61 -16.19
C TYR A 61 -22.08 -8.78 -15.22
N GLU A 62 -22.44 -10.04 -14.97
CA GLU A 62 -23.39 -10.41 -13.92
C GLU A 62 -22.77 -11.45 -12.98
N GLU A 63 -23.01 -11.30 -11.67
CA GLU A 63 -22.52 -12.23 -10.67
C GLU A 63 -22.99 -13.67 -10.96
N GLY A 64 -22.07 -14.62 -10.92
CA GLY A 64 -22.35 -16.02 -11.21
C GLY A 64 -22.03 -16.44 -12.64
N MET A 65 -21.63 -15.53 -13.52
CA MET A 65 -21.07 -15.89 -14.84
C MET A 65 -19.83 -16.77 -14.71
N THR A 66 -19.60 -17.59 -15.73
CA THR A 66 -18.43 -18.47 -15.81
C THR A 66 -17.47 -17.97 -16.88
N LEU A 67 -16.21 -17.77 -16.52
CA LEU A 67 -15.16 -17.36 -17.45
C LEU A 67 -14.94 -18.38 -18.58
N VAL A 68 -14.83 -17.88 -19.80
CA VAL A 68 -14.52 -18.67 -21.02
C VAL A 68 -13.14 -18.34 -21.53
N THR A 69 -12.48 -19.32 -22.18
CA THR A 69 -11.15 -19.10 -22.75
C THR A 69 -11.24 -18.15 -23.94
N VAL A 70 -10.37 -17.14 -23.95
CA VAL A 70 -10.13 -16.24 -25.08
C VAL A 70 -8.70 -16.45 -25.60
N ASN A 71 -8.48 -16.14 -26.89
CA ASN A 71 -7.20 -16.34 -27.57
C ASN A 71 -6.68 -17.78 -27.46
N ALA A 72 -7.55 -18.76 -27.61
CA ALA A 72 -7.18 -20.17 -27.52
C ALA A 72 -6.06 -20.53 -28.51
N GLY A 73 -4.98 -21.09 -28.00
CA GLY A 73 -3.80 -21.44 -28.79
C GLY A 73 -2.78 -20.30 -28.98
N ALA A 74 -2.97 -19.16 -28.31
CA ALA A 74 -1.94 -18.13 -28.21
C ALA A 74 -0.65 -18.71 -27.57
N PRO A 75 0.54 -18.17 -27.88
CA PRO A 75 1.80 -18.72 -27.36
C PRO A 75 1.98 -18.58 -25.86
N VAL A 76 1.52 -17.47 -25.26
CA VAL A 76 1.64 -17.20 -23.83
C VAL A 76 0.44 -17.77 -23.08
N HIS A 77 0.69 -18.48 -21.98
CA HIS A 77 -0.32 -19.14 -21.16
C HIS A 77 -0.14 -18.82 -19.67
N ALA A 78 -1.14 -19.12 -18.89
CA ALA A 78 -1.07 -19.07 -17.44
C ALA A 78 0.15 -19.85 -16.89
N GLY A 79 0.96 -19.19 -16.07
CA GLY A 79 2.23 -19.70 -15.56
C GLY A 79 3.47 -19.19 -16.31
N ASP A 80 3.33 -18.59 -17.48
CA ASP A 80 4.45 -18.06 -18.27
C ASP A 80 4.94 -16.70 -17.76
N THR A 81 6.14 -16.32 -18.25
CA THR A 81 6.76 -15.04 -17.94
C THR A 81 6.98 -14.20 -19.20
N LEU A 82 6.57 -12.95 -19.16
CA LEU A 82 6.89 -11.90 -20.13
C LEU A 82 8.05 -11.07 -19.57
N LEU A 83 9.25 -11.26 -20.10
CA LEU A 83 10.47 -10.66 -19.61
C LEU A 83 10.80 -9.39 -20.40
N LEU A 84 10.75 -8.25 -19.72
CA LEU A 84 10.92 -6.93 -20.30
C LEU A 84 12.39 -6.51 -20.30
N HIS A 85 12.91 -6.12 -21.44
CA HIS A 85 14.24 -5.53 -21.59
C HIS A 85 14.22 -4.02 -21.38
N THR A 86 15.41 -3.39 -21.24
CA THR A 86 15.55 -1.96 -21.05
C THR A 86 14.92 -1.17 -22.19
N GLY A 87 14.06 -0.21 -21.86
CA GLY A 87 13.47 0.71 -22.83
C GLY A 87 12.13 1.30 -22.35
N TYR A 88 11.53 2.10 -23.21
CA TYR A 88 10.25 2.76 -22.93
C TYR A 88 9.08 2.00 -23.58
N TYR A 89 8.09 1.68 -22.78
CA TYR A 89 6.94 0.86 -23.16
C TYR A 89 5.64 1.66 -23.33
N GLY A 90 5.64 2.95 -22.96
CA GLY A 90 4.43 3.80 -22.99
C GLY A 90 3.44 3.47 -21.89
N ASP A 91 2.16 3.62 -22.21
CA ASP A 91 1.07 3.19 -21.34
C ASP A 91 0.83 1.70 -21.57
N VAL A 92 0.64 0.95 -20.47
CA VAL A 92 0.31 -0.47 -20.51
C VAL A 92 -1.03 -0.69 -19.82
N ALA A 93 -1.96 -1.34 -20.52
CA ALA A 93 -3.26 -1.73 -20.00
C ALA A 93 -3.47 -3.24 -20.12
N ILE A 94 -3.74 -3.89 -18.99
CA ILE A 94 -4.14 -5.30 -18.88
C ILE A 94 -5.63 -5.29 -18.55
N GLU A 95 -6.46 -5.63 -19.52
CA GLU A 95 -7.91 -5.55 -19.36
C GLU A 95 -8.57 -6.85 -19.81
N HIS A 96 -9.67 -7.22 -19.15
CA HIS A 96 -10.46 -8.42 -19.49
C HIS A 96 -9.62 -9.70 -19.53
N ALA A 97 -8.70 -9.84 -18.57
CA ALA A 97 -7.63 -10.83 -18.66
C ALA A 97 -7.51 -11.65 -17.37
N TYR A 98 -8.32 -12.71 -17.29
CA TYR A 98 -8.37 -13.60 -16.13
C TYR A 98 -7.57 -14.87 -16.40
N ASN A 99 -6.67 -15.23 -15.49
CA ASN A 99 -5.79 -16.39 -15.61
C ASN A 99 -6.11 -17.46 -14.56
N ALA A 100 -5.80 -18.72 -14.86
CA ALA A 100 -5.96 -19.82 -13.90
C ALA A 100 -4.82 -19.86 -12.87
N SER A 101 -3.64 -19.38 -13.26
CA SER A 101 -2.45 -19.16 -12.43
C SER A 101 -1.73 -17.92 -12.94
N PRO A 102 -0.87 -17.27 -12.13
CA PRO A 102 -0.27 -16.02 -12.51
C PRO A 102 0.52 -16.07 -13.83
N ILE A 103 0.32 -15.05 -14.67
CA ILE A 103 1.28 -14.66 -15.71
C ILE A 103 2.15 -13.57 -15.09
N ILE A 104 3.47 -13.69 -15.31
CA ILE A 104 4.46 -12.80 -14.71
C ILE A 104 4.96 -11.82 -15.77
N ILE A 105 4.87 -10.52 -15.49
CA ILE A 105 5.55 -9.46 -16.22
C ILE A 105 6.72 -8.99 -15.35
N ALA A 106 7.95 -9.18 -15.81
CA ALA A 106 9.13 -8.89 -15.00
C ALA A 106 10.24 -8.20 -15.81
N ALA A 107 11.05 -7.38 -15.14
CA ALA A 107 12.28 -6.88 -15.73
C ALA A 107 13.29 -8.01 -15.96
N ALA A 108 13.98 -8.01 -17.09
CA ALA A 108 15.14 -8.85 -17.29
C ALA A 108 16.27 -8.43 -16.33
N ALA A 109 17.14 -9.37 -15.97
CA ALA A 109 18.22 -9.10 -15.03
C ALA A 109 19.08 -7.89 -15.46
N GLY A 110 19.09 -6.84 -14.62
CA GLY A 110 19.79 -5.58 -14.88
C GLY A 110 19.14 -4.67 -15.91
N ALA A 111 17.95 -4.99 -16.39
CA ALA A 111 17.18 -4.13 -17.28
C ALA A 111 16.40 -3.05 -16.49
N GLN A 112 16.02 -1.97 -17.18
CA GLN A 112 15.21 -0.87 -16.68
C GLN A 112 14.04 -0.62 -17.65
N PRO A 113 12.97 -1.42 -17.56
CA PRO A 113 11.74 -1.17 -18.32
C PRO A 113 11.02 0.05 -17.75
N ARG A 114 10.61 0.98 -18.61
CA ARG A 114 10.01 2.27 -18.25
C ARG A 114 8.62 2.38 -18.84
N LEU A 115 7.62 2.60 -17.99
CA LEU A 115 6.25 2.83 -18.37
C LEU A 115 5.87 4.28 -18.07
N ARG A 116 4.93 4.84 -18.84
CA ARG A 116 4.26 6.08 -18.44
C ARG A 116 3.19 5.80 -17.40
N SER A 117 2.39 4.76 -17.62
CA SER A 117 1.35 4.30 -16.70
C SER A 117 1.12 2.78 -16.83
N LEU A 118 0.55 2.19 -15.78
CA LEU A 118 0.08 0.81 -15.73
C LEU A 118 -1.36 0.76 -15.25
N LEU A 119 -2.27 0.25 -16.08
CA LEU A 119 -3.65 -0.07 -15.72
C LEU A 119 -3.84 -1.59 -15.70
N ILE A 120 -4.42 -2.11 -14.64
CA ILE A 120 -4.90 -3.50 -14.56
C ILE A 120 -6.38 -3.44 -14.17
N ARG A 121 -7.28 -3.74 -15.12
CA ARG A 121 -8.71 -3.61 -14.93
C ARG A 121 -9.45 -4.89 -15.31
N SER A 122 -10.38 -5.33 -14.45
CA SER A 122 -11.16 -6.54 -14.70
C SER A 122 -10.25 -7.71 -15.06
N ALA A 123 -9.33 -8.07 -14.16
CA ALA A 123 -8.28 -9.04 -14.41
C ALA A 123 -7.97 -9.89 -13.16
N GLN A 124 -7.33 -11.05 -13.36
CA GLN A 124 -6.98 -11.96 -12.27
C GLN A 124 -5.65 -12.67 -12.54
N ASN A 125 -4.93 -12.94 -11.45
CA ASN A 125 -3.67 -13.69 -11.47
C ASN A 125 -2.63 -13.08 -12.41
N TRP A 126 -2.22 -11.86 -12.11
CA TRP A 126 -1.06 -11.18 -12.70
C TRP A 126 -0.05 -10.82 -11.63
N ILE A 127 1.22 -11.00 -11.96
CA ILE A 127 2.36 -10.50 -11.15
C ILE A 127 3.13 -9.52 -12.03
N VAL A 128 3.31 -8.28 -11.57
CA VAL A 128 4.09 -7.25 -12.26
C VAL A 128 5.21 -6.80 -11.35
N GLN A 129 6.47 -6.90 -11.83
CA GLN A 129 7.62 -6.61 -10.96
C GLN A 129 8.83 -6.01 -11.68
N GLY A 130 9.57 -5.14 -10.96
CA GLY A 130 10.86 -4.59 -11.40
C GLY A 130 10.73 -3.49 -12.44
N LEU A 131 9.68 -2.68 -12.44
CA LEU A 131 9.40 -1.66 -13.45
C LEU A 131 9.51 -0.26 -12.88
N ASP A 132 9.99 0.69 -13.69
CA ASP A 132 9.91 2.13 -13.43
C ASP A 132 8.62 2.68 -14.06
N VAL A 133 7.78 3.39 -13.28
CA VAL A 133 6.54 4.00 -13.80
C VAL A 133 6.55 5.49 -13.52
N SER A 134 6.51 6.31 -14.58
CA SER A 134 6.55 7.77 -14.44
C SER A 134 6.02 8.49 -15.68
N PRO A 135 5.17 9.54 -15.52
CA PRO A 135 4.77 10.40 -16.61
C PRO A 135 5.94 11.20 -17.18
N SER A 136 7.02 11.40 -16.42
CA SER A 136 8.20 12.15 -16.85
C SER A 136 9.05 11.46 -17.92
N PHE A 137 8.75 10.19 -18.25
CA PHE A 137 9.43 9.50 -19.37
C PHE A 137 8.95 9.96 -20.75
N SER A 138 7.87 10.73 -20.85
CA SER A 138 7.35 11.31 -22.08
C SER A 138 6.88 12.75 -21.86
N ALA A 139 6.78 13.52 -22.95
CA ALA A 139 6.26 14.87 -22.90
C ALA A 139 4.86 14.93 -23.55
N PRO A 140 3.95 15.80 -23.07
CA PRO A 140 4.09 16.65 -21.88
C PRO A 140 4.04 15.83 -20.59
N ASN A 141 4.67 16.33 -19.52
CA ASN A 141 4.50 15.77 -18.19
C ASN A 141 3.13 16.25 -17.66
N GLU A 142 2.21 15.31 -17.48
CA GLU A 142 0.84 15.56 -17.03
C GLU A 142 0.58 14.80 -15.71
N GLN A 143 -0.25 15.40 -14.87
CA GLN A 143 -0.71 14.73 -13.65
C GLN A 143 -1.63 13.55 -14.00
N ILE A 144 -1.29 12.37 -13.54
CA ILE A 144 -2.03 11.11 -13.79
C ILE A 144 -2.09 10.26 -12.53
N THR A 145 -2.89 9.19 -12.53
CA THR A 145 -2.67 8.02 -11.68
C THR A 145 -1.68 7.11 -12.39
N MET A 146 -0.52 6.86 -11.78
CA MET A 146 0.57 6.16 -12.45
C MET A 146 0.36 4.65 -12.51
N VAL A 147 -0.15 4.06 -11.42
CA VAL A 147 -0.49 2.63 -11.36
C VAL A 147 -1.90 2.50 -10.82
N GLU A 148 -2.76 1.82 -11.56
CA GLU A 148 -4.16 1.60 -11.19
C GLU A 148 -4.52 0.13 -11.31
N VAL A 149 -5.13 -0.43 -10.25
CA VAL A 149 -5.71 -1.78 -10.24
C VAL A 149 -7.17 -1.65 -9.81
N THR A 150 -8.09 -1.91 -10.73
CA THR A 150 -9.49 -1.54 -10.50
C THR A 150 -10.49 -2.57 -11.00
N ASP A 151 -11.59 -2.67 -10.29
CA ASP A 151 -12.83 -3.29 -10.74
C ASP A 151 -13.50 -2.41 -11.81
N HIS A 152 -14.48 -2.96 -12.50
CA HIS A 152 -15.32 -2.19 -13.38
C HIS A 152 -16.74 -2.78 -13.43
N ASP A 153 -17.75 -1.98 -13.12
CA ASP A 153 -19.15 -2.45 -13.04
C ASP A 153 -19.63 -3.18 -14.31
N TRP A 154 -19.23 -2.68 -15.48
CA TRP A 154 -19.63 -3.27 -16.76
C TRP A 154 -18.78 -4.49 -17.15
N PHE A 155 -17.49 -4.47 -16.84
CA PHE A 155 -16.53 -5.48 -17.28
C PHE A 155 -16.19 -6.51 -16.20
N GLY A 156 -16.64 -6.30 -14.98
CA GLY A 156 -16.47 -7.20 -13.85
C GLY A 156 -15.28 -6.88 -12.96
N PRO A 157 -15.11 -7.65 -11.88
CA PRO A 157 -14.13 -7.38 -10.84
C PRO A 157 -12.69 -7.74 -11.25
N ALA A 158 -11.72 -7.18 -10.54
CA ALA A 158 -10.31 -7.57 -10.54
C ALA A 158 -9.92 -8.13 -9.18
N TRP A 159 -9.03 -9.14 -9.15
CA TRP A 159 -8.55 -9.72 -7.89
C TRP A 159 -7.29 -10.59 -8.08
N ASP A 160 -6.61 -10.94 -6.97
CA ASP A 160 -5.43 -11.80 -6.95
C ASP A 160 -4.29 -11.27 -7.84
N ILE A 161 -3.93 -10.00 -7.66
CA ILE A 161 -2.87 -9.31 -8.41
C ILE A 161 -1.73 -8.97 -7.45
N GLU A 162 -0.49 -9.14 -7.92
CA GLU A 162 0.70 -8.75 -7.16
C GLU A 162 1.54 -7.74 -7.95
N LEU A 163 1.86 -6.63 -7.28
CA LEU A 163 2.79 -5.60 -7.73
C LEU A 163 4.00 -5.61 -6.81
N ALA A 164 5.21 -5.70 -7.35
CA ALA A 164 6.42 -5.80 -6.56
C ALA A 164 7.62 -5.08 -7.18
N ASP A 165 8.51 -4.55 -6.33
CA ASP A 165 9.77 -3.96 -6.79
C ASP A 165 9.56 -2.89 -7.89
N LEU A 166 8.54 -2.02 -7.70
CA LEU A 166 8.26 -0.90 -8.60
C LEU A 166 8.95 0.37 -8.11
N ASP A 167 9.47 1.20 -9.04
CA ASP A 167 9.85 2.59 -8.77
C ASP A 167 8.83 3.53 -9.46
N VAL A 168 7.92 4.10 -8.66
CA VAL A 168 6.78 4.92 -9.13
C VAL A 168 7.01 6.36 -8.73
N PHE A 169 7.05 7.29 -9.69
CA PHE A 169 7.36 8.69 -9.38
C PHE A 169 6.84 9.69 -10.42
N SER A 170 6.41 10.85 -9.97
CA SER A 170 6.02 11.94 -10.89
C SER A 170 7.23 12.45 -11.67
N ILE A 171 8.34 12.65 -10.97
CA ILE A 171 9.64 13.04 -11.52
C ILE A 171 10.76 12.45 -10.68
N ALA A 172 11.90 12.16 -11.30
CA ALA A 172 13.04 11.53 -10.61
C ALA A 172 13.65 12.46 -9.53
N ASP A 173 13.70 13.76 -9.79
CA ASP A 173 14.22 14.79 -8.89
C ASP A 173 13.26 15.99 -8.85
N ALA A 174 12.60 16.16 -7.70
CA ALA A 174 11.67 17.28 -7.44
C ALA A 174 12.34 18.43 -6.67
N SER A 175 13.67 18.46 -6.53
CA SER A 175 14.37 19.48 -5.76
C SER A 175 14.19 20.91 -6.29
N ALA A 176 13.81 21.05 -7.58
CA ALA A 176 13.49 22.32 -8.20
C ALA A 176 12.01 22.71 -8.10
N TRP A 177 11.15 21.84 -7.56
CA TRP A 177 9.73 22.11 -7.42
C TRP A 177 9.46 23.07 -6.25
N GLY A 178 8.65 24.09 -6.51
CA GLY A 178 7.97 24.88 -5.50
C GLY A 178 6.54 24.39 -5.28
N PRO A 179 5.74 25.11 -4.46
CA PRO A 179 4.36 24.70 -4.17
C PRO A 179 3.49 24.55 -5.43
N ALA A 180 3.66 25.39 -6.43
CA ALA A 180 2.88 25.33 -7.68
C ALA A 180 3.13 24.02 -8.45
N GLU A 181 4.38 23.61 -8.58
CA GLU A 181 4.72 22.36 -9.26
C GLU A 181 4.21 21.14 -8.48
N TRP A 182 4.24 21.17 -7.15
CA TRP A 182 3.67 20.12 -6.32
C TRP A 182 2.15 19.99 -6.49
N VAL A 183 1.43 21.12 -6.63
CA VAL A 183 -0.02 21.10 -6.89
C VAL A 183 -0.34 20.64 -8.32
N ASP A 184 0.39 21.16 -9.32
CA ASP A 184 0.02 21.02 -10.73
C ASP A 184 0.61 19.76 -11.39
N LEU A 185 1.75 19.24 -10.91
CA LEU A 185 2.51 18.18 -11.59
C LEU A 185 2.65 16.89 -10.78
N ALA A 186 2.45 16.92 -9.45
CA ALA A 186 2.56 15.71 -8.65
C ALA A 186 1.40 14.75 -8.95
N SER A 187 1.72 13.63 -9.56
CA SER A 187 0.79 12.55 -9.92
C SER A 187 0.43 11.68 -8.72
N SER A 188 -0.70 10.96 -8.78
CA SER A 188 -1.01 9.91 -7.82
C SER A 188 -0.15 8.66 -8.09
N GLY A 189 0.36 8.04 -7.02
CA GLY A 189 1.23 6.87 -7.10
C GLY A 189 0.48 5.61 -7.52
N VAL A 190 -0.07 4.89 -6.54
CA VAL A 190 -0.75 3.61 -6.77
C VAL A 190 -2.17 3.65 -6.21
N ASP A 191 -3.15 3.36 -7.04
CA ASP A 191 -4.57 3.28 -6.67
C ASP A 191 -5.08 1.85 -6.87
N ILE A 192 -5.64 1.25 -5.82
CA ILE A 192 -6.07 -0.15 -5.78
C ILE A 192 -7.53 -0.21 -5.32
N ASP A 193 -8.44 -0.38 -6.26
CA ASP A 193 -9.86 -0.63 -6.02
C ASP A 193 -10.24 -2.03 -6.52
N ALA A 194 -9.53 -3.02 -5.98
CA ALA A 194 -9.70 -4.42 -6.33
C ALA A 194 -9.31 -5.30 -5.14
N ALA A 195 -9.96 -6.46 -5.00
CA ALA A 195 -9.78 -7.34 -3.85
C ALA A 195 -8.50 -8.19 -3.94
N ARG A 196 -7.88 -8.48 -2.78
CA ARG A 196 -6.73 -9.38 -2.67
C ARG A 196 -5.54 -8.97 -3.56
N VAL A 197 -5.29 -7.66 -3.64
CA VAL A 197 -4.11 -7.12 -4.32
C VAL A 197 -2.97 -6.96 -3.31
N THR A 198 -1.78 -7.34 -3.72
CA THR A 198 -0.55 -7.13 -2.95
C THR A 198 0.34 -6.12 -3.65
N LEU A 199 0.73 -5.05 -2.95
CA LEU A 199 1.81 -4.14 -3.35
C LEU A 199 2.93 -4.23 -2.33
N ARG A 200 4.12 -4.61 -2.78
CA ARG A 200 5.24 -4.84 -1.87
C ARG A 200 6.60 -4.42 -2.43
N ASP A 201 7.53 -4.16 -1.50
CA ASP A 201 8.95 -3.93 -1.80
C ASP A 201 9.17 -2.83 -2.86
N SER A 202 8.25 -1.85 -2.94
CA SER A 202 8.21 -0.83 -3.96
C SER A 202 8.56 0.55 -3.40
N ARG A 203 8.99 1.45 -4.27
CA ARG A 203 9.31 2.84 -3.94
C ARG A 203 8.37 3.77 -4.69
N ILE A 204 7.65 4.61 -3.94
CA ILE A 204 6.74 5.62 -4.46
C ILE A 204 7.26 6.98 -4.02
N ARG A 205 7.53 7.90 -4.94
CA ARG A 205 8.18 9.15 -4.58
C ARG A 205 7.76 10.35 -5.41
N ASN A 206 7.86 11.52 -4.81
CA ASN A 206 7.49 12.79 -5.42
C ASN A 206 6.06 12.74 -6.00
N VAL A 207 5.10 12.38 -5.16
CA VAL A 207 3.71 12.12 -5.55
C VAL A 207 2.75 13.03 -4.79
N ARG A 208 1.54 13.19 -5.30
CA ARG A 208 0.46 13.83 -4.54
C ARG A 208 -0.08 12.85 -3.50
N PHE A 209 -0.68 11.75 -3.93
CA PHE A 209 -1.10 10.63 -3.09
C PHE A 209 -0.16 9.45 -3.32
N GLY A 210 0.30 8.83 -2.24
CA GLY A 210 1.21 7.69 -2.32
C GLY A 210 0.50 6.42 -2.77
N ILE A 211 -0.23 5.78 -1.86
CA ILE A 211 -0.96 4.53 -2.09
C ILE A 211 -2.38 4.66 -1.58
N ALA A 212 -3.38 4.35 -2.40
CA ALA A 212 -4.76 4.18 -1.98
C ALA A 212 -5.16 2.70 -2.12
N LEU A 213 -5.75 2.11 -1.08
CA LEU A 213 -6.29 0.76 -1.06
C LEU A 213 -7.76 0.82 -0.64
N SER A 214 -8.67 0.65 -1.58
CA SER A 214 -10.11 0.58 -1.35
C SER A 214 -10.65 -0.86 -1.40
N GLY A 215 -9.93 -1.75 -2.08
CA GLY A 215 -10.31 -3.16 -2.20
C GLY A 215 -10.10 -3.95 -0.90
N ASP A 216 -10.96 -4.94 -0.68
CA ASP A 216 -10.91 -5.83 0.48
C ASP A 216 -9.72 -6.82 0.41
N ASP A 217 -9.22 -7.24 1.60
CA ASP A 217 -8.15 -8.25 1.74
C ASP A 217 -6.81 -7.85 1.07
N GLY A 218 -6.59 -6.56 0.80
CA GLY A 218 -5.37 -6.05 0.19
C GLY A 218 -4.18 -6.05 1.15
N ARG A 219 -2.96 -6.08 0.60
CA ARG A 219 -1.71 -6.12 1.35
C ARG A 219 -0.73 -5.07 0.83
N ILE A 220 -0.35 -4.13 1.68
CA ILE A 220 0.63 -3.08 1.39
C ILE A 220 1.83 -3.30 2.32
N GLN A 221 2.94 -3.80 1.78
CA GLN A 221 4.02 -4.34 2.62
C GLN A 221 5.40 -3.87 2.18
N ARG A 222 6.21 -3.36 3.12
CA ARG A 222 7.62 -2.97 2.90
C ARG A 222 7.83 -1.98 1.75
N ASN A 223 6.89 -1.05 1.59
CA ASN A 223 7.03 0.02 0.60
C ASN A 223 7.65 1.26 1.24
N LEU A 224 8.36 2.03 0.43
CA LEU A 224 8.86 3.36 0.79
C LEU A 224 8.06 4.42 0.02
N ILE A 225 7.33 5.25 0.75
CA ILE A 225 6.72 6.47 0.20
C ILE A 225 7.58 7.65 0.66
N ASP A 226 8.15 8.42 -0.27
CA ASP A 226 9.14 9.45 0.02
C ASP A 226 8.89 10.73 -0.79
N GLY A 227 8.43 11.77 -0.14
CA GLY A 227 7.98 13.01 -0.77
C GLY A 227 6.56 12.88 -1.31
N PHE A 228 5.61 13.43 -0.59
CA PHE A 228 4.19 13.46 -0.98
C PHE A 228 3.56 14.78 -0.50
N SER A 229 2.47 15.20 -1.18
CA SER A 229 1.85 16.50 -0.92
C SER A 229 0.37 16.41 -0.56
N ALA A 230 -0.09 15.22 -0.20
CA ALA A 230 -1.42 14.98 0.35
C ALA A 230 -1.34 13.79 1.33
N ASP A 231 -1.81 12.57 0.97
CA ASP A 231 -1.73 11.43 1.88
C ASP A 231 -0.67 10.41 1.44
N GLY A 232 0.05 9.90 2.41
CA GLY A 232 1.02 8.83 2.18
C GLY A 232 0.34 7.51 1.84
N ILE A 233 -0.56 7.03 2.71
CA ILE A 233 -1.34 5.80 2.49
C ILE A 233 -2.81 6.06 2.87
N ARG A 234 -3.74 5.65 2.01
CA ARG A 234 -5.18 5.55 2.29
C ARG A 234 -5.59 4.09 2.42
N GLY A 235 -6.22 3.73 3.54
CA GLY A 235 -6.71 2.38 3.80
C GLY A 235 -8.22 2.38 4.00
N LEU A 236 -8.99 2.03 2.98
CA LEU A 236 -10.46 2.14 2.95
C LEU A 236 -11.14 0.76 2.83
N GLY A 237 -10.42 -0.29 2.42
CA GLY A 237 -10.93 -1.65 2.30
C GLY A 237 -10.94 -2.41 3.62
N ASN A 238 -11.85 -3.38 3.74
CA ASN A 238 -11.88 -4.27 4.89
C ASN A 238 -10.70 -5.26 4.86
N ARG A 239 -10.22 -5.67 6.04
CA ARG A 239 -9.15 -6.67 6.21
C ARG A 239 -7.85 -6.31 5.51
N GLY A 240 -7.63 -5.01 5.27
CA GLY A 240 -6.39 -4.47 4.73
C GLY A 240 -5.21 -4.74 5.68
N LEU A 241 -4.08 -5.18 5.14
CA LEU A 241 -2.86 -5.45 5.87
C LEU A 241 -1.75 -4.47 5.42
N PHE A 242 -1.38 -3.56 6.30
CA PHE A 242 -0.34 -2.55 6.06
C PHE A 242 0.84 -2.85 6.99
N GLU A 243 1.93 -3.38 6.44
CA GLU A 243 3.05 -3.86 7.26
C GLU A 243 4.40 -3.33 6.80
N TYR A 244 5.16 -2.82 7.76
CA TYR A 244 6.57 -2.44 7.57
C TYR A 244 6.78 -1.44 6.42
N ASN A 245 5.78 -0.60 6.15
CA ASN A 245 5.93 0.50 5.20
C ASN A 245 6.61 1.69 5.88
N ARG A 246 7.35 2.45 5.10
CA ARG A 246 7.93 3.73 5.53
C ARG A 246 7.34 4.86 4.71
N VAL A 247 6.72 5.81 5.38
CA VAL A 247 6.12 7.01 4.80
C VAL A 247 6.85 8.21 5.36
N GLN A 248 7.42 9.05 4.50
CA GLN A 248 8.24 10.16 4.97
C GLN A 248 8.20 11.36 4.03
N ASN A 249 8.52 12.54 4.57
CA ASN A 249 8.69 13.79 3.84
C ASN A 249 7.38 14.29 3.22
N ASN A 250 6.45 14.70 4.07
CA ASN A 250 5.27 15.46 3.67
C ASN A 250 5.67 16.88 3.28
N LEU A 251 5.17 17.35 2.14
CA LEU A 251 5.58 18.59 1.51
C LEU A 251 4.35 19.39 1.08
N ILE A 252 4.42 20.72 1.19
CA ILE A 252 3.34 21.67 1.01
C ILE A 252 2.12 21.35 1.86
N GLY A 253 1.46 22.27 2.45
CA GLY A 253 0.37 22.00 3.35
C GLY A 253 -0.94 22.57 2.85
N ASP A 254 -1.98 22.41 3.69
CA ASP A 254 -3.35 22.84 3.48
C ASP A 254 -3.50 24.27 2.92
N ASP A 255 -2.53 25.14 3.14
CA ASP A 255 -2.52 26.49 2.57
C ASP A 255 -2.46 26.53 1.02
N PHE A 256 -2.06 25.42 0.40
CA PHE A 256 -1.85 25.32 -1.03
C PHE A 256 -2.87 24.47 -1.78
N ASP A 257 -3.39 23.39 -1.16
CA ASP A 257 -4.26 22.45 -1.87
C ASP A 257 -5.53 22.02 -1.13
N GLU A 258 -5.80 22.59 0.06
CA GLU A 258 -6.98 22.33 0.89
C GLU A 258 -7.11 20.86 1.34
N ASN A 259 -6.06 20.05 1.25
CA ASN A 259 -6.04 18.67 1.73
C ASN A 259 -5.43 18.61 3.13
N HIS A 260 -5.98 17.76 4.00
CA HIS A 260 -5.35 17.41 5.27
C HIS A 260 -4.34 16.29 5.03
N ASP A 261 -3.08 16.58 5.24
CA ASP A 261 -2.01 15.64 4.92
C ASP A 261 -1.84 14.58 6.02
N ASP A 262 -2.06 13.33 5.65
CA ASP A 262 -1.95 12.19 6.56
C ASP A 262 -0.82 11.23 6.13
N GLY A 263 -0.07 10.72 7.10
CA GLY A 263 0.82 9.59 6.87
C GLY A 263 0.03 8.33 6.49
N PHE A 264 -1.03 8.08 7.25
CA PHE A 264 -2.06 7.09 6.95
C PHE A 264 -3.44 7.66 7.23
N GLN A 265 -4.36 7.57 6.28
CA GLN A 265 -5.73 8.03 6.41
C GLN A 265 -6.73 6.90 6.19
N SER A 266 -7.84 6.92 6.96
CA SER A 266 -9.01 6.08 6.71
C SER A 266 -10.30 6.81 7.03
N TRP A 267 -11.31 6.55 6.20
CA TRP A 267 -12.69 6.96 6.43
C TRP A 267 -13.65 5.89 5.92
N THR A 268 -14.93 6.01 6.23
CA THR A 268 -15.93 5.05 5.80
C THR A 268 -16.99 5.71 4.92
N VAL A 269 -17.56 4.94 4.01
CA VAL A 269 -18.69 5.37 3.19
C VAL A 269 -19.78 4.31 3.28
N GLY A 270 -20.86 4.64 3.98
CA GLY A 270 -22.04 3.79 4.09
C GLY A 270 -23.24 4.39 3.37
N ALA A 271 -24.41 3.82 3.60
CA ALA A 271 -25.67 4.29 3.01
C ALA A 271 -26.02 5.76 3.33
N GLY A 272 -25.46 6.30 4.40
CA GLY A 272 -25.61 7.71 4.82
C GLY A 272 -24.53 8.66 4.26
N GLY A 273 -23.64 8.19 3.43
CA GLY A 273 -22.51 8.95 2.89
C GLY A 273 -21.22 8.78 3.71
N VAL A 274 -20.26 9.68 3.49
CA VAL A 274 -18.97 9.73 4.21
C VAL A 274 -19.19 9.83 5.72
N GLY A 275 -18.40 9.11 6.49
CA GLY A 275 -18.52 9.03 7.96
C GLY A 275 -19.59 8.06 8.44
N THR A 276 -20.23 7.30 7.55
CA THR A 276 -21.19 6.26 7.91
C THR A 276 -20.72 4.89 7.38
N GLY A 277 -21.19 3.81 8.01
CA GLY A 277 -20.67 2.48 7.69
C GLY A 277 -19.42 2.15 8.50
N GLU A 278 -18.75 1.06 8.16
CA GLU A 278 -17.64 0.50 8.91
C GLU A 278 -16.51 0.06 7.96
N VAL A 279 -15.27 0.22 8.40
CA VAL A 279 -14.09 -0.47 7.86
C VAL A 279 -13.57 -1.40 8.94
N SER A 280 -13.48 -2.70 8.63
CA SER A 280 -13.23 -3.73 9.63
C SER A 280 -12.00 -4.58 9.37
N GLY A 281 -11.39 -5.08 10.46
CA GLY A 281 -10.34 -6.08 10.43
C GLY A 281 -8.99 -5.60 9.89
N VAL A 282 -8.75 -4.29 9.84
CA VAL A 282 -7.49 -3.72 9.35
C VAL A 282 -6.35 -3.97 10.34
N VAL A 283 -5.18 -4.26 9.81
CA VAL A 283 -3.93 -4.39 10.58
C VAL A 283 -2.92 -3.34 10.10
N LEU A 284 -2.51 -2.46 11.01
CA LEU A 284 -1.38 -1.54 10.85
C LEU A 284 -0.23 -2.04 11.73
N ARG A 285 0.81 -2.60 11.14
CA ARG A 285 1.91 -3.24 11.89
C ARG A 285 3.27 -2.80 11.41
N GLY A 286 4.12 -2.33 12.34
CA GLY A 286 5.53 -2.05 12.06
C GLY A 286 5.77 -0.94 11.04
N ASN A 287 4.77 -0.09 10.78
CA ASN A 287 4.94 1.01 9.85
C ASN A 287 5.65 2.20 10.51
N VAL A 288 6.37 2.96 9.71
CA VAL A 288 7.10 4.15 10.15
C VAL A 288 6.59 5.35 9.38
N PHE A 289 6.03 6.33 10.09
CA PHE A 289 5.52 7.58 9.55
C PHE A 289 6.38 8.73 10.08
N ILE A 290 7.08 9.45 9.21
CA ILE A 290 7.95 10.57 9.59
C ILE A 290 7.56 11.80 8.77
N ASN A 291 7.08 12.83 9.45
CA ASN A 291 6.68 14.07 8.81
C ASN A 291 7.80 14.64 7.91
N ALA A 292 8.99 14.78 8.45
CA ALA A 292 10.15 15.26 7.69
C ALA A 292 11.44 14.64 8.20
N THR A 293 12.27 14.12 7.30
CA THR A 293 13.64 13.66 7.62
C THR A 293 14.64 14.82 7.67
N ASP A 294 14.31 15.94 7.02
CA ASP A 294 14.98 17.24 7.16
C ASP A 294 13.99 18.29 7.66
N PRO A 295 13.96 18.56 8.98
CA PRO A 295 13.06 19.58 9.54
C PRO A 295 13.33 21.01 9.03
N SER A 296 14.45 21.26 8.37
CA SER A 296 14.77 22.57 7.78
C SER A 296 14.27 22.77 6.36
N ASN A 297 13.66 21.75 5.75
CA ASN A 297 13.09 21.86 4.40
C ASN A 297 11.98 22.94 4.36
N PRO A 298 12.13 23.99 3.54
CA PRO A 298 11.16 25.09 3.49
C PRO A 298 9.78 24.70 2.93
N LEU A 299 9.66 23.55 2.28
CA LEU A 299 8.39 23.00 1.79
C LEU A 299 7.73 22.03 2.77
N ARG A 300 8.38 21.73 3.91
CA ARG A 300 7.83 20.85 4.94
C ARG A 300 6.44 21.34 5.35
N SER A 301 5.50 20.42 5.40
CA SER A 301 4.18 20.61 5.99
C SER A 301 4.08 19.94 7.37
N SER A 302 2.94 20.11 8.02
CA SER A 302 2.59 19.43 9.28
C SER A 302 1.68 18.25 8.97
N MET A 303 2.22 17.04 9.02
CA MET A 303 1.53 15.79 8.70
C MET A 303 0.79 15.24 9.93
N GLN A 304 -0.47 14.88 9.79
CA GLN A 304 -1.13 13.97 10.73
C GLN A 304 -0.51 12.56 10.55
N GLY A 305 -0.22 11.86 11.65
CA GLY A 305 0.44 10.56 11.55
C GLY A 305 -0.50 9.47 11.03
N ILE A 306 -1.46 9.05 11.87
CA ILE A 306 -2.56 8.14 11.51
C ILE A 306 -3.87 8.84 11.84
N GLY A 307 -4.65 9.19 10.79
CA GLY A 307 -5.91 9.93 10.89
C GLY A 307 -7.12 9.09 10.47
N CYS A 308 -8.00 8.77 11.44
CA CYS A 308 -9.21 7.97 11.23
C CYS A 308 -10.40 8.72 11.86
N PHE A 309 -10.93 9.72 11.13
CA PHE A 309 -11.85 10.71 11.73
C PHE A 309 -13.31 10.54 11.33
N ASP A 310 -13.60 9.93 10.19
CA ASP A 310 -14.92 9.89 9.62
C ASP A 310 -15.37 8.46 9.36
N GLY A 311 -15.94 7.81 10.40
CA GLY A 311 -16.46 6.47 10.30
C GLY A 311 -16.32 5.61 11.57
N PHE A 312 -16.58 4.31 11.39
CA PHE A 312 -16.40 3.31 12.43
C PHE A 312 -15.30 2.33 12.03
N PHE A 313 -14.30 2.21 12.90
CA PHE A 313 -13.11 1.37 12.70
C PHE A 313 -13.20 0.17 13.64
N VAL A 314 -13.55 -0.99 13.08
CA VAL A 314 -13.99 -2.16 13.86
C VAL A 314 -12.99 -3.31 13.74
N ASP A 315 -12.65 -3.95 14.88
CA ASP A 315 -11.72 -5.09 14.92
C ASP A 315 -10.32 -4.77 14.36
N TRP A 316 -9.84 -3.54 14.56
CA TRP A 316 -8.51 -3.11 14.11
C TRP A 316 -7.40 -3.55 15.05
N THR A 317 -6.24 -3.84 14.47
CA THR A 317 -4.97 -4.05 15.18
C THR A 317 -3.96 -3.00 14.74
N VAL A 318 -3.54 -2.13 15.66
CA VAL A 318 -2.54 -1.08 15.44
C VAL A 318 -1.37 -1.37 16.36
N GLU A 319 -0.29 -1.93 15.82
CA GLU A 319 0.81 -2.42 16.65
C GLU A 319 2.20 -2.16 16.06
N ASN A 320 3.18 -1.89 16.92
CA ASN A 320 4.58 -1.66 16.54
C ASN A 320 4.80 -0.51 15.55
N ASN A 321 3.87 0.44 15.44
CA ASN A 321 4.07 1.56 14.52
C ASN A 321 4.86 2.68 15.20
N VAL A 322 5.65 3.36 14.42
CA VAL A 322 6.41 4.55 14.81
C VAL A 322 5.83 5.75 14.09
N VAL A 323 5.45 6.80 14.84
CA VAL A 323 5.01 8.07 14.30
C VAL A 323 5.89 9.19 14.83
N VAL A 324 6.47 9.97 13.94
CA VAL A 324 7.28 11.14 14.23
C VAL A 324 6.68 12.34 13.51
N THR A 325 5.96 13.18 14.22
CA THR A 325 5.28 14.34 13.66
C THR A 325 5.25 15.49 14.65
N ASP A 326 5.07 16.71 14.16
CA ASP A 326 4.78 17.91 14.94
C ASP A 326 3.30 18.28 15.01
N HIS A 327 2.40 17.39 14.53
CA HIS A 327 0.97 17.58 14.56
C HIS A 327 0.33 16.90 15.79
N TRP A 328 -0.75 17.46 16.36
CA TRP A 328 -1.49 16.83 17.48
C TRP A 328 -1.94 15.41 17.19
N HIS A 329 -2.41 15.17 15.94
CA HIS A 329 -2.89 13.85 15.54
C HIS A 329 -1.71 12.92 15.19
N GLY A 330 -1.06 12.42 16.22
CA GLY A 330 -0.06 11.35 16.07
C GLY A 330 -0.72 10.05 15.62
N MET A 331 -1.65 9.54 16.44
CA MET A 331 -2.57 8.44 16.07
C MET A 331 -3.94 8.80 16.60
N SER A 332 -4.94 8.96 15.72
CA SER A 332 -6.26 9.46 16.12
C SER A 332 -7.37 8.64 15.50
N PHE A 333 -8.25 8.12 16.36
CA PHE A 333 -9.36 7.26 15.97
C PHE A 333 -10.67 7.76 16.59
N TYR A 334 -11.64 8.11 15.75
CA TYR A 334 -13.03 8.33 16.17
C TYR A 334 -13.88 7.09 15.88
N GLY A 335 -14.78 6.75 16.78
CA GLY A 335 -15.70 5.63 16.58
C GLY A 335 -15.05 4.25 16.52
N MET A 336 -13.90 4.07 17.15
CA MET A 336 -13.17 2.81 17.17
C MET A 336 -13.85 1.77 18.06
N ARG A 337 -13.92 0.50 17.61
CA ARG A 337 -14.58 -0.58 18.34
C ARG A 337 -13.83 -1.89 18.29
N ASN A 338 -13.89 -2.67 19.39
CA ASN A 338 -13.32 -4.02 19.50
C ASN A 338 -11.86 -4.10 19.02
N SER A 339 -11.07 -3.09 19.28
CA SER A 339 -9.78 -2.88 18.62
C SER A 339 -8.64 -2.80 19.63
N ARG A 340 -7.41 -2.83 19.13
CA ARG A 340 -6.24 -2.69 19.98
C ARG A 340 -5.19 -1.77 19.38
N ILE A 341 -4.60 -0.92 20.22
CA ILE A 341 -3.48 -0.03 19.92
C ILE A 341 -2.37 -0.40 20.90
N VAL A 342 -1.39 -1.16 20.44
CA VAL A 342 -0.41 -1.79 21.34
C VAL A 342 1.02 -1.67 20.85
N ASN A 343 1.96 -1.39 21.77
CA ASN A 343 3.37 -1.30 21.44
C ASN A 343 3.68 -0.32 20.30
N ASN A 344 3.07 0.87 20.28
CA ASN A 344 3.42 1.92 19.33
C ASN A 344 4.28 3.00 20.00
N SER A 345 5.03 3.75 19.20
CA SER A 345 5.83 4.91 19.63
C SER A 345 5.40 6.15 18.85
N VAL A 346 4.92 7.18 19.55
CA VAL A 346 4.48 8.46 18.97
C VAL A 346 5.30 9.59 19.57
N ILE A 347 6.02 10.31 18.73
CA ILE A 347 7.05 11.26 19.13
C ILE A 347 6.87 12.58 18.40
N ASP A 348 7.08 13.67 19.15
CA ASP A 348 7.16 15.02 18.61
C ASP A 348 8.47 15.19 17.82
N LEU A 349 8.36 15.73 16.60
CA LEU A 349 9.50 15.91 15.70
C LEU A 349 10.48 16.97 16.18
N ASP A 350 9.99 18.13 16.63
CA ASP A 350 10.82 19.29 16.92
C ASP A 350 10.34 20.18 18.09
N ASN A 351 9.28 19.77 18.80
CA ASN A 351 8.60 20.49 19.90
C ASN A 351 8.07 21.85 19.48
N THR A 352 7.69 22.03 18.22
CA THR A 352 6.98 23.23 17.74
C THR A 352 5.47 23.04 17.73
N SER A 353 4.73 24.12 17.52
CA SER A 353 3.27 24.05 17.29
C SER A 353 3.01 23.51 15.86
N PRO A 354 1.97 22.68 15.68
CA PRO A 354 0.81 22.45 16.55
C PRO A 354 0.92 21.35 17.62
N GLY A 355 1.96 20.56 17.69
CA GLY A 355 2.16 19.46 18.66
C GLY A 355 1.87 19.78 20.14
N PRO A 356 2.10 18.86 21.07
CA PRO A 356 2.68 17.53 20.88
C PRO A 356 1.68 16.51 20.33
N PRO A 357 2.14 15.48 19.64
CA PRO A 357 1.28 14.42 19.09
C PRO A 357 0.77 13.47 20.17
N TRP A 358 -0.46 13.04 20.03
CA TRP A 358 -1.13 12.11 20.95
C TRP A 358 -1.46 10.75 20.32
N ILE A 359 -1.77 9.79 21.20
CA ILE A 359 -2.60 8.64 20.85
C ILE A 359 -4.01 8.93 21.33
N MET A 360 -4.97 9.02 20.40
CA MET A 360 -6.34 9.43 20.70
C MET A 360 -7.34 8.35 20.29
N VAL A 361 -8.29 8.05 21.17
CA VAL A 361 -9.52 7.30 20.88
C VAL A 361 -10.69 8.12 21.42
N HIS A 362 -11.57 8.59 20.55
CA HIS A 362 -12.71 9.40 20.91
C HIS A 362 -14.00 8.88 20.27
N ASP A 363 -15.13 9.30 20.83
CA ASP A 363 -16.46 9.03 20.30
C ASP A 363 -16.56 9.55 18.86
N HIS A 364 -17.31 8.85 18.03
CA HIS A 364 -17.59 9.28 16.66
C HIS A 364 -18.28 10.64 16.66
N LYS A 365 -18.03 11.48 15.65
CA LYS A 365 -18.58 12.83 15.50
C LYS A 365 -20.12 12.93 15.61
N ASN A 366 -20.83 11.81 15.38
CA ASN A 366 -22.30 11.73 15.58
C ASN A 366 -22.73 11.43 17.02
N GLY A 367 -21.80 11.34 17.97
CA GLY A 367 -22.05 11.03 19.38
C GLY A 367 -22.12 9.53 19.70
N THR A 368 -21.85 8.64 18.75
CA THR A 368 -21.76 7.20 19.03
C THR A 368 -20.41 6.87 19.65
N SER A 369 -20.42 6.21 20.80
CA SER A 369 -19.19 5.98 21.55
C SER A 369 -18.26 4.97 20.92
N SER A 370 -16.95 5.28 20.96
CA SER A 370 -15.89 4.28 20.85
C SER A 370 -16.02 3.29 22.00
N GLN A 371 -15.76 1.99 21.71
CA GLN A 371 -15.98 0.99 22.76
C GLN A 371 -15.07 -0.23 22.65
N ASN A 372 -14.75 -0.82 23.81
CA ASN A 372 -13.95 -2.05 23.89
C ASN A 372 -12.61 -1.93 23.16
N VAL A 373 -11.83 -0.90 23.47
CA VAL A 373 -10.52 -0.64 22.88
C VAL A 373 -9.43 -0.88 23.93
N LEU A 374 -8.40 -1.64 23.56
CA LEU A 374 -7.20 -1.84 24.37
C LEU A 374 -6.10 -0.88 23.90
N VAL A 375 -5.64 0.02 24.79
CA VAL A 375 -4.49 0.91 24.58
C VAL A 375 -3.39 0.50 25.56
N ARG A 376 -2.37 -0.22 25.10
CA ARG A 376 -1.40 -0.86 26.00
C ARG A 376 0.03 -0.84 25.45
N ASN A 377 0.99 -0.75 26.35
CA ASN A 377 2.43 -0.82 26.04
C ASN A 377 2.93 0.29 25.08
N ASN A 378 2.19 1.38 24.92
CA ASN A 378 2.59 2.46 24.01
C ASN A 378 3.48 3.49 24.71
N LEU A 379 4.31 4.13 23.91
CA LEU A 379 5.09 5.32 24.29
C LEU A 379 4.57 6.51 23.48
N ALA A 380 4.07 7.54 24.13
CA ALA A 380 3.56 8.72 23.45
C ALA A 380 3.80 10.00 24.24
N THR A 381 3.84 11.13 23.55
CA THR A 381 3.95 12.44 24.19
C THR A 381 2.67 12.88 24.87
N ASP A 382 1.52 12.33 24.47
CA ASP A 382 0.20 12.57 25.11
C ASP A 382 -0.77 11.41 24.81
N PHE A 383 -1.81 11.27 25.63
CA PHE A 383 -2.92 10.33 25.45
C PHE A 383 -4.25 11.04 25.65
N SER A 384 -5.16 10.93 24.69
CA SER A 384 -6.52 11.50 24.78
C SER A 384 -7.54 10.39 24.55
N LEU A 385 -8.07 9.82 25.62
CA LEU A 385 -8.90 8.62 25.59
C LEU A 385 -10.29 8.89 26.17
N ASP A 386 -11.31 8.69 25.35
CA ASP A 386 -12.72 8.81 25.72
C ASP A 386 -13.53 7.70 25.04
N GLY A 387 -14.53 7.18 25.75
CA GLY A 387 -15.39 6.10 25.26
C GLY A 387 -15.80 5.11 26.34
N ILE A 388 -16.44 4.02 25.93
CA ILE A 388 -16.96 2.97 26.80
C ILE A 388 -16.01 1.76 26.83
N ALA A 389 -15.62 1.31 28.04
CA ALA A 389 -14.74 0.16 28.23
C ALA A 389 -13.39 0.29 27.49
N ILE A 390 -12.81 1.49 27.49
CA ILE A 390 -11.44 1.69 27.06
C ILE A 390 -10.51 1.20 28.18
N THR A 391 -9.65 0.23 27.85
CA THR A 391 -8.63 -0.28 28.77
C THR A 391 -7.29 0.35 28.41
N ALA A 392 -6.76 1.21 29.26
CA ALA A 392 -5.47 1.86 29.08
C ALA A 392 -4.54 1.50 30.24
N ASP A 393 -3.49 0.74 29.95
CA ASP A 393 -2.48 0.37 30.96
C ASP A 393 -1.09 0.10 30.33
N HIS A 394 -0.05 0.10 31.14
CA HIS A 394 1.35 -0.11 30.69
C HIS A 394 1.72 0.85 29.54
N ASN A 395 1.26 2.09 29.57
CA ASN A 395 1.67 3.13 28.62
C ASN A 395 2.58 4.13 29.36
N ILE A 396 3.51 4.75 28.65
CA ILE A 396 4.32 5.85 29.17
C ILE A 396 4.01 7.11 28.38
N GLU A 397 3.50 8.12 29.09
CA GLU A 397 3.45 9.49 28.61
C GLU A 397 4.78 10.18 28.97
N PHE A 398 5.40 10.85 28.02
CA PHE A 398 6.70 11.49 28.24
C PHE A 398 6.81 12.86 27.58
N SER A 399 7.54 13.76 28.22
CA SER A 399 7.91 15.08 27.70
C SER A 399 9.39 15.17 27.29
N ASN A 400 10.18 14.13 27.59
CA ASN A 400 11.60 14.08 27.27
C ASN A 400 11.95 12.76 26.58
N ALA A 401 11.91 12.75 25.26
CA ALA A 401 12.22 11.58 24.44
C ALA A 401 13.63 11.04 24.69
N SER A 402 14.63 11.88 24.98
CA SER A 402 16.00 11.45 25.30
C SER A 402 16.14 10.68 26.62
N ALA A 403 15.11 10.66 27.47
CA ALA A 403 15.08 9.78 28.63
C ALA A 403 14.75 8.33 28.25
N LEU A 404 14.07 8.09 27.14
CA LEU A 404 13.62 6.79 26.71
C LEU A 404 14.45 6.22 25.54
N PHE A 405 14.84 7.06 24.59
CA PHE A 405 15.40 6.64 23.30
C PHE A 405 16.87 7.04 23.13
N VAL A 406 17.56 6.35 22.23
CA VAL A 406 19.01 6.51 21.95
C VAL A 406 19.30 7.87 21.33
N ALA A 407 18.65 8.22 20.22
CA ALA A 407 18.83 9.50 19.54
C ALA A 407 17.53 9.97 18.83
N PRO A 408 16.49 10.37 19.62
CA PRO A 408 15.25 10.87 19.04
C PRO A 408 15.50 12.18 18.25
N PRO A 409 14.70 12.49 17.22
CA PRO A 409 13.47 11.79 16.87
C PRO A 409 13.64 10.61 15.90
N PHE A 410 14.85 10.29 15.43
CA PHE A 410 15.05 9.33 14.33
C PHE A 410 15.60 7.96 14.77
N ASP A 411 16.35 7.88 15.88
CA ASP A 411 16.73 6.60 16.48
C ASP A 411 15.91 6.36 17.75
N LEU A 412 14.89 5.55 17.62
CA LEU A 412 13.90 5.26 18.66
C LEU A 412 14.11 3.90 19.34
N HIS A 413 15.30 3.30 19.19
CA HIS A 413 15.68 2.20 20.06
C HIS A 413 15.73 2.65 21.51
N LEU A 414 15.28 1.81 22.41
CA LEU A 414 15.31 2.10 23.83
C LEU A 414 16.76 2.22 24.34
N ARG A 415 17.07 3.32 25.00
CA ARG A 415 18.39 3.49 25.61
C ARG A 415 18.55 2.64 26.85
N ALA A 416 19.77 2.25 27.18
CA ALA A 416 20.06 1.55 28.43
C ALA A 416 19.55 2.33 29.66
N GLY A 417 18.78 1.65 30.50
CA GLY A 417 18.13 2.22 31.68
C GLY A 417 16.84 2.99 31.40
N SER A 418 16.29 2.90 30.19
CA SER A 418 14.95 3.40 29.86
C SER A 418 13.90 2.75 30.76
N ALA A 419 12.95 3.55 31.24
CA ALA A 419 11.81 3.06 32.02
C ALA A 419 10.87 2.12 31.22
N ALA A 420 11.00 2.10 29.90
CA ALA A 420 10.21 1.26 29.00
C ALA A 420 10.72 -0.19 28.93
N ILE A 421 12.00 -0.42 29.32
CA ILE A 421 12.61 -1.76 29.28
C ILE A 421 12.01 -2.66 30.36
N ASP A 422 11.67 -3.92 30.00
CA ASP A 422 11.12 -4.96 30.88
C ASP A 422 9.84 -4.56 31.64
N SER A 423 9.12 -3.53 31.19
CA SER A 423 8.00 -2.92 31.93
C SER A 423 6.63 -3.07 31.22
N ALA A 424 6.60 -3.66 30.04
CA ALA A 424 5.38 -3.90 29.30
C ALA A 424 4.59 -5.13 29.82
N SER A 425 3.30 -5.11 29.58
CA SER A 425 2.45 -6.30 29.77
C SER A 425 2.73 -7.32 28.65
N ALA A 426 2.99 -8.57 29.02
CA ALA A 426 3.06 -9.67 28.05
C ALA A 426 1.71 -9.99 27.38
N SER A 427 0.59 -9.62 28.05
CA SER A 427 -0.75 -9.87 27.53
C SER A 427 -1.07 -8.91 26.38
N GLY A 428 -1.20 -9.44 25.18
CA GLY A 428 -1.51 -8.68 23.96
C GLY A 428 -0.29 -8.04 23.30
N ALA A 429 0.92 -8.19 23.86
CA ALA A 429 2.14 -7.73 23.19
C ALA A 429 2.39 -8.55 21.89
N PRO A 430 2.77 -7.91 20.80
CA PRO A 430 3.15 -8.59 19.57
C PRO A 430 4.44 -9.41 19.79
N PRO A 431 4.59 -10.57 19.12
CA PRO A 431 5.74 -11.47 19.33
C PRO A 431 7.05 -10.92 18.74
N LEU A 432 6.96 -9.96 17.84
CA LEU A 432 8.10 -9.25 17.22
C LEU A 432 7.96 -7.76 17.49
N ASP A 433 9.07 -7.02 17.50
CA ASP A 433 9.07 -5.56 17.50
C ASP A 433 9.03 -4.98 16.08
N ALA A 434 9.20 -3.65 15.95
CA ALA A 434 9.20 -2.96 14.67
C ALA A 434 10.37 -3.37 13.76
N ASP A 435 11.48 -3.80 14.35
CA ASP A 435 12.66 -4.32 13.64
C ASP A 435 12.58 -5.84 13.38
N GLN A 436 11.42 -6.44 13.68
CA GLN A 436 11.18 -7.88 13.55
C GLN A 436 12.05 -8.75 14.46
N VAL A 437 12.52 -8.18 15.56
CA VAL A 437 13.27 -8.92 16.60
C VAL A 437 12.26 -9.57 17.56
N PRO A 438 12.44 -10.86 17.91
CA PRO A 438 11.52 -11.54 18.83
C PRO A 438 11.49 -10.89 20.22
N ARG A 439 10.31 -10.74 20.81
CA ARG A 439 10.08 -10.32 22.20
C ARG A 439 9.82 -11.51 23.12
N PRO A 440 10.27 -11.49 24.39
CA PRO A 440 11.14 -10.45 25.00
C PRO A 440 12.62 -10.69 24.69
N GLN A 441 13.44 -9.59 24.74
CA GLN A 441 14.90 -9.67 24.67
C GLN A 441 15.56 -9.63 26.05
N GLY A 442 14.84 -9.23 27.09
CA GLY A 442 15.29 -9.05 28.48
C GLY A 442 14.58 -9.97 29.47
N ALA A 443 14.39 -9.47 30.68
CA ALA A 443 13.65 -10.16 31.75
C ALA A 443 12.12 -10.08 31.56
N GLY A 444 11.64 -9.10 30.80
CA GLY A 444 10.25 -8.86 30.48
C GLY A 444 10.06 -8.31 29.06
N PHE A 445 8.83 -7.96 28.74
CA PHE A 445 8.51 -7.27 27.48
C PHE A 445 8.80 -5.78 27.62
N ASP A 446 9.24 -5.15 26.54
CA ASP A 446 9.48 -3.72 26.44
C ASP A 446 8.26 -2.99 25.90
N MET A 447 8.04 -1.73 26.35
CA MET A 447 7.03 -0.85 25.79
C MET A 447 7.57 -0.17 24.52
N GLY A 448 6.63 0.25 23.65
CA GLY A 448 6.93 0.88 22.38
C GLY A 448 7.07 -0.11 21.22
N ALA A 449 7.36 0.46 20.05
CA ALA A 449 7.43 -0.25 18.77
C ALA A 449 8.65 -1.18 18.65
#